data_796657fd723d2709d6afb5944d50feef
#
_entry.id   796657fd723d2709d6afb5944d50feef
#
_cell.length_a   1.000
_cell.length_b   1.000
_cell.length_c   1.000
_cell.angle_alpha   90.00
_cell.angle_beta   90.00
_cell.angle_gamma   90.00
#
_symmetry.space_group_name_H-M   'P 1'
#
loop_
_entity.id
_entity.type
_entity.pdbx_description
1 polymer ?
#
loop_
_entity_poly.entity_id
_entity_poly.type
_entity_poly.pdbx_seq_one_letter_code
_entity_poly.pdbx_strand_id
1 'polypeptide(L)'
;MFKLFIIGLVGGLLSGLLGVGGGVIFVPLLTYMTTKNFKVNTGISSMAIIFVASASGFTYIMNGITLTFNILYLIVGGIVGGYIGSKLTAMIKTKSLEKIFSVLLVIVSIRMFLNGNFESSFNENPFFYIIIGIVTGILSGLLGIGGGIVRIPLLIIFGGLENIVAQGFSLIATIPTAMTAAVTKLKGNPELIKQGTYIGLFG
;
A
#
# COMPACT_ATOMS: atom_id res chain seq x y z
N MET A 1 0.95 24.28 0.27
CA MET A 1 -0.01 23.85 -0.76
C MET A 1 0.68 23.36 -2.02
N PHE A 2 1.52 24.16 -2.69
CA PHE A 2 2.21 23.77 -3.95
C PHE A 2 3.03 22.48 -3.85
N LYS A 3 3.80 22.28 -2.76
CA LYS A 3 4.56 21.03 -2.53
C LYS A 3 3.64 19.79 -2.45
N LEU A 4 2.49 19.90 -1.78
CA LEU A 4 1.55 18.79 -1.65
C LEU A 4 0.90 18.43 -2.99
N PHE A 5 0.64 19.43 -3.82
CA PHE A 5 0.15 19.25 -5.19
C PHE A 5 1.15 18.45 -6.04
N ILE A 6 2.44 18.84 -6.02
CA ILE A 6 3.49 18.12 -6.76
C ILE A 6 3.60 16.67 -6.26
N ILE A 7 3.58 16.47 -4.93
CA ILE A 7 3.64 15.12 -4.35
C ILE A 7 2.44 14.28 -4.82
N GLY A 8 1.24 14.85 -4.83
CA GLY A 8 0.03 14.17 -5.33
C GLY A 8 0.21 13.77 -6.80
N LEU A 9 0.48 14.73 -7.64
CA LEU A 9 0.59 14.53 -9.10
C LEU A 9 1.68 13.50 -9.48
N VAL A 10 2.88 13.66 -8.96
CA VAL A 10 4.00 12.73 -9.26
C VAL A 10 3.73 11.35 -8.65
N GLY A 11 3.30 11.32 -7.39
CA GLY A 11 3.03 10.06 -6.72
C GLY A 11 1.83 9.31 -7.30
N GLY A 12 0.78 10.02 -7.69
CA GLY A 12 -0.40 9.43 -8.33
C GLY A 12 -0.12 8.89 -9.72
N LEU A 13 0.54 9.66 -10.58
CA LEU A 13 0.94 9.20 -11.92
C LEU A 13 1.79 7.93 -11.87
N LEU A 14 2.84 7.95 -11.04
CA LEU A 14 3.71 6.78 -10.90
C LEU A 14 2.99 5.59 -10.23
N SER A 15 2.08 5.87 -9.30
CA SER A 15 1.25 4.84 -8.68
C SER A 15 0.31 4.17 -9.68
N GLY A 16 -0.33 4.95 -10.53
CA GLY A 16 -1.23 4.44 -11.57
C GLY A 16 -0.48 3.56 -12.57
N LEU A 17 0.71 4.00 -13.02
CA LEU A 17 1.56 3.23 -13.93
C LEU A 17 2.07 1.92 -13.33
N LEU A 18 2.40 1.91 -12.04
CA LEU A 18 2.98 0.73 -11.38
C LEU A 18 1.92 -0.18 -10.72
N GLY A 19 0.68 0.26 -10.60
CA GLY A 19 -0.40 -0.50 -9.94
C GLY A 19 -0.18 -0.75 -8.44
N VAL A 20 0.71 0.01 -7.78
CA VAL A 20 1.20 -0.29 -6.42
C VAL A 20 0.45 0.48 -5.32
N GLY A 21 -0.39 1.46 -5.68
CA GLY A 21 -1.15 2.26 -4.72
C GLY A 21 -0.40 3.48 -4.13
N GLY A 22 0.75 3.89 -4.70
CA GLY A 22 1.40 5.18 -4.47
C GLY A 22 2.24 5.37 -3.21
N GLY A 23 2.05 4.60 -2.19
CA GLY A 23 2.70 4.84 -0.90
C GLY A 23 4.22 4.75 -0.91
N VAL A 24 4.76 3.92 -1.79
CA VAL A 24 6.21 3.77 -1.99
C VAL A 24 6.83 5.10 -2.47
N ILE A 25 6.07 5.90 -3.17
CA ILE A 25 6.50 7.18 -3.72
C ILE A 25 6.14 8.32 -2.75
N PHE A 26 4.94 8.28 -2.18
CA PHE A 26 4.48 9.33 -1.26
C PHE A 26 5.35 9.46 -0.01
N VAL A 27 5.75 8.34 0.61
CA VAL A 27 6.54 8.39 1.85
C VAL A 27 7.91 9.05 1.64
N PRO A 28 8.74 8.66 0.65
CA PRO A 28 10.00 9.34 0.37
C PRO A 28 9.81 10.81 -0.03
N LEU A 29 8.86 11.11 -0.92
CA LEU A 29 8.60 12.48 -1.35
C LEU A 29 8.17 13.37 -0.17
N LEU A 30 7.27 12.88 0.68
CA LEU A 30 6.88 13.59 1.90
C LEU A 30 8.06 13.80 2.83
N THR A 31 8.92 12.81 3.00
CA THR A 31 10.09 12.88 3.89
C THR A 31 11.12 13.87 3.34
N TYR A 32 11.32 13.94 2.04
CA TYR A 32 12.24 14.86 1.40
C TYR A 32 11.69 16.30 1.32
N MET A 33 10.42 16.47 0.96
CA MET A 33 9.82 17.78 0.69
C MET A 33 9.21 18.45 1.93
N THR A 34 9.01 17.71 3.02
CA THR A 34 8.44 18.23 4.26
C THR A 34 9.40 18.06 5.42
N THR A 35 9.26 18.92 6.44
CA THR A 35 10.07 18.85 7.68
C THR A 35 9.48 17.89 8.72
N LYS A 36 8.45 17.13 8.35
CA LYS A 36 7.73 16.25 9.28
C LYS A 36 8.48 14.94 9.51
N ASN A 37 8.26 14.38 10.70
CA ASN A 37 8.83 13.09 11.06
C ASN A 37 8.28 11.97 10.13
N PHE A 38 9.11 11.00 9.80
CA PHE A 38 8.77 9.82 8.99
C PHE A 38 7.46 9.15 9.43
N LYS A 39 7.24 8.98 10.75
CA LYS A 39 5.99 8.40 11.28
C LYS A 39 4.74 9.19 10.88
N VAL A 40 4.83 10.52 10.91
CA VAL A 40 3.74 11.42 10.48
C VAL A 40 3.52 11.27 8.97
N ASN A 41 4.60 11.25 8.20
CA ASN A 41 4.55 11.11 6.75
C ASN A 41 3.93 9.77 6.33
N THR A 42 4.19 8.68 7.05
CA THR A 42 3.52 7.39 6.79
C THR A 42 2.00 7.44 7.02
N GLY A 43 1.54 8.24 7.98
CA GLY A 43 0.11 8.47 8.21
C GLY A 43 -0.54 9.27 7.08
N ILE A 44 0.10 10.39 6.69
CA ILE A 44 -0.36 11.25 5.57
C ILE A 44 -0.41 10.43 4.27
N SER A 45 0.63 9.64 3.99
CA SER A 45 0.69 8.75 2.85
C SER A 45 -0.46 7.72 2.86
N SER A 46 -0.73 7.08 4.00
CA SER A 46 -1.86 6.13 4.10
C SER A 46 -3.19 6.79 3.74
N MET A 47 -3.40 8.05 4.12
CA MET A 47 -4.61 8.80 3.75
C MET A 47 -4.68 9.10 2.26
N ALA A 48 -3.56 9.52 1.64
CA ALA A 48 -3.49 9.78 0.20
C ALA A 48 -3.75 8.51 -0.63
N ILE A 49 -3.20 7.38 -0.19
CA ILE A 49 -3.36 6.08 -0.86
C ILE A 49 -4.82 5.67 -1.00
N ILE A 50 -5.69 6.01 -0.05
CA ILE A 50 -7.12 5.67 -0.12
C ILE A 50 -7.72 6.18 -1.43
N PHE A 51 -7.47 7.42 -1.79
CA PHE A 51 -8.01 8.06 -2.99
C PHE A 51 -7.38 7.47 -4.26
N VAL A 52 -6.06 7.39 -4.29
CA VAL A 52 -5.32 6.86 -5.45
C VAL A 52 -5.67 5.39 -5.70
N ALA A 53 -5.69 4.56 -4.65
CA ALA A 53 -6.05 3.15 -4.78
C ALA A 53 -7.53 2.97 -5.17
N SER A 54 -8.43 3.86 -4.74
CA SER A 54 -9.83 3.83 -5.15
C SER A 54 -9.98 4.15 -6.63
N ALA A 55 -9.33 5.19 -7.12
CA ALA A 55 -9.36 5.57 -8.53
C ALA A 55 -8.75 4.47 -9.42
N SER A 56 -7.54 4.02 -9.07
CA SER A 56 -6.87 2.94 -9.80
C SER A 56 -7.65 1.63 -9.74
N GLY A 57 -8.13 1.21 -8.56
CA GLY A 57 -8.90 -0.02 -8.39
C GLY A 57 -10.19 0.00 -9.19
N PHE A 58 -10.88 1.14 -9.24
CA PHE A 58 -12.06 1.34 -10.10
C PHE A 58 -11.72 1.15 -11.58
N THR A 59 -10.60 1.71 -12.05
CA THR A 59 -10.13 1.54 -13.42
C THR A 59 -9.87 0.07 -13.76
N TYR A 60 -9.27 -0.68 -12.85
CA TYR A 60 -9.02 -2.12 -13.04
C TYR A 60 -10.33 -2.92 -13.16
N ILE A 61 -11.34 -2.61 -12.32
CA ILE A 61 -12.66 -3.26 -12.40
C ILE A 61 -13.34 -2.94 -13.74
N MET A 62 -13.29 -1.68 -14.18
CA MET A 62 -13.89 -1.26 -15.46
C MET A 62 -13.22 -1.93 -16.67
N ASN A 63 -11.94 -2.29 -16.56
CA ASN A 63 -11.21 -3.06 -17.58
C ASN A 63 -11.42 -4.59 -17.49
N GLY A 64 -12.43 -5.04 -16.77
CA GLY A 64 -12.89 -6.42 -16.80
C GLY A 64 -12.14 -7.38 -15.88
N ILE A 65 -11.41 -6.89 -14.87
CA ILE A 65 -10.81 -7.78 -13.88
C ILE A 65 -11.90 -8.43 -13.03
N THR A 66 -11.98 -9.73 -13.11
CA THR A 66 -12.91 -10.52 -12.30
C THR A 66 -12.36 -10.69 -10.88
N LEU A 67 -13.18 -10.32 -9.90
CA LEU A 67 -12.84 -10.47 -8.49
C LEU A 67 -13.38 -11.80 -7.99
N THR A 68 -12.48 -12.69 -7.55
CA THR A 68 -12.87 -13.92 -6.84
C THR A 68 -13.13 -13.64 -5.36
N PHE A 69 -13.88 -14.51 -4.69
CA PHE A 69 -14.17 -14.38 -3.25
C PHE A 69 -12.92 -14.32 -2.37
N ASN A 70 -11.79 -14.82 -2.87
CA ASN A 70 -10.50 -14.78 -2.18
C ASN A 70 -10.03 -13.35 -1.81
N ILE A 71 -10.52 -12.32 -2.51
CA ILE A 71 -10.24 -10.93 -2.17
C ILE A 71 -10.78 -10.54 -0.79
N LEU A 72 -11.91 -11.11 -0.36
CA LEU A 72 -12.49 -10.83 0.96
C LEU A 72 -11.56 -11.29 2.07
N TYR A 73 -10.97 -12.47 1.93
CA TYR A 73 -9.99 -12.98 2.89
C TYR A 73 -8.72 -12.13 2.94
N LEU A 74 -8.27 -11.66 1.77
CA LEU A 74 -7.15 -10.74 1.66
C LEU A 74 -7.44 -9.39 2.34
N ILE A 75 -8.65 -8.87 2.18
CA ILE A 75 -9.12 -7.63 2.82
C ILE A 75 -9.17 -7.78 4.34
N VAL A 76 -9.78 -8.85 4.84
CA VAL A 76 -9.88 -9.11 6.29
C VAL A 76 -8.49 -9.20 6.92
N GLY A 77 -7.60 -9.98 6.32
CA GLY A 77 -6.19 -10.06 6.76
C GLY A 77 -5.51 -8.68 6.70
N GLY A 78 -5.74 -7.92 5.63
CA GLY A 78 -5.18 -6.58 5.42
C GLY A 78 -5.62 -5.57 6.49
N ILE A 79 -6.91 -5.59 6.88
CA ILE A 79 -7.45 -4.73 7.94
C ILE A 79 -6.79 -5.05 9.28
N VAL A 80 -6.76 -6.33 9.66
CA VAL A 80 -6.14 -6.79 10.91
C VAL A 80 -4.65 -6.43 10.93
N GLY A 81 -3.92 -6.78 9.86
CA GLY A 81 -2.50 -6.47 9.73
C GLY A 81 -2.25 -4.95 9.73
N GLY A 82 -3.05 -4.18 9.01
CA GLY A 82 -2.96 -2.72 8.94
C GLY A 82 -3.12 -2.05 10.30
N TYR A 83 -4.07 -2.53 11.10
CA TYR A 83 -4.27 -2.05 12.47
C TYR A 83 -3.06 -2.37 13.36
N ILE A 84 -2.59 -3.62 13.37
CA ILE A 84 -1.43 -4.05 14.13
C ILE A 84 -0.19 -3.25 13.71
N GLY A 85 0.10 -3.16 12.41
CA GLY A 85 1.24 -2.44 11.88
C GLY A 85 1.22 -0.95 12.24
N SER A 86 0.04 -0.33 12.17
CA SER A 86 -0.13 1.08 12.53
C SER A 86 0.13 1.35 14.01
N LYS A 87 -0.28 0.47 14.90
CA LYS A 87 0.05 0.55 16.33
C LYS A 87 1.54 0.35 16.58
N LEU A 88 2.16 -0.63 15.91
CA LEU A 88 3.59 -0.88 16.02
C LEU A 88 4.44 0.30 15.53
N THR A 89 3.95 1.11 14.58
CA THR A 89 4.64 2.33 14.15
C THR A 89 4.94 3.27 15.30
N ALA A 90 4.04 3.39 16.27
CA ALA A 90 4.25 4.25 17.44
C ALA A 90 5.40 3.74 18.34
N MET A 91 5.55 2.42 18.45
CA MET A 91 6.51 1.75 19.35
C MET A 91 7.93 1.67 18.76
N ILE A 92 8.04 1.55 17.45
CA ILE A 92 9.33 1.38 16.76
C ILE A 92 10.02 2.74 16.57
N LYS A 93 11.35 2.80 16.75
CA LYS A 93 12.14 4.02 16.52
C LYS A 93 12.10 4.42 15.04
N THR A 94 12.03 5.72 14.76
CA THR A 94 11.98 6.27 13.39
C THR A 94 13.08 5.72 12.49
N LYS A 95 14.34 5.72 12.96
CA LYS A 95 15.49 5.17 12.22
C LYS A 95 15.32 3.70 11.83
N SER A 96 14.70 2.89 12.70
CA SER A 96 14.42 1.49 12.40
C SER A 96 13.34 1.34 11.33
N LEU A 97 12.30 2.17 11.36
CA LEU A 97 11.27 2.20 10.32
C LEU A 97 11.83 2.59 8.96
N GLU A 98 12.69 3.60 8.90
CA GLU A 98 13.38 4.02 7.67
C GLU A 98 14.26 2.89 7.13
N LYS A 99 14.99 2.20 8.01
CA LYS A 99 15.82 1.04 7.63
C LYS A 99 14.98 -0.12 7.09
N ILE A 100 13.89 -0.48 7.78
CA ILE A 100 12.95 -1.52 7.32
C ILE A 100 12.39 -1.15 5.95
N PHE A 101 12.01 0.10 5.74
CA PHE A 101 11.51 0.59 4.46
C PHE A 101 12.56 0.45 3.35
N SER A 102 13.81 0.88 3.60
CA SER A 102 14.90 0.79 2.62
C SER A 102 15.23 -0.67 2.26
N VAL A 103 15.32 -1.55 3.26
CA VAL A 103 15.58 -2.97 3.04
C VAL A 103 14.45 -3.61 2.22
N LEU A 104 13.20 -3.29 2.53
CA LEU A 104 12.05 -3.77 1.78
C LEU A 104 12.11 -3.34 0.32
N LEU A 105 12.44 -2.08 0.03
CA LEU A 105 12.59 -1.59 -1.34
C LEU A 105 13.69 -2.33 -2.10
N VAL A 106 14.82 -2.61 -1.46
CA VAL A 106 15.94 -3.37 -2.07
C VAL A 106 15.49 -4.80 -2.39
N ILE A 107 14.83 -5.49 -1.45
CA ILE A 107 14.34 -6.86 -1.66
C ILE A 107 13.36 -6.90 -2.83
N VAL A 108 12.41 -5.97 -2.89
CA VAL A 108 11.43 -5.91 -3.97
C VAL A 108 12.11 -5.59 -5.31
N SER A 109 13.07 -4.66 -5.33
CA SER A 109 13.82 -4.30 -6.55
C SER A 109 14.59 -5.50 -7.10
N ILE A 110 15.32 -6.23 -6.24
CA ILE A 110 16.04 -7.45 -6.62
C ILE A 110 15.03 -8.49 -7.16
N ARG A 111 13.90 -8.64 -6.50
CA ARG A 111 12.88 -9.60 -6.90
C ARG A 111 12.28 -9.27 -8.28
N MET A 112 12.02 -7.99 -8.55
CA MET A 112 11.52 -7.54 -9.84
C MET A 112 12.56 -7.73 -10.96
N PHE A 113 13.85 -7.61 -10.64
CA PHE A 113 14.94 -7.80 -11.62
C PHE A 113 15.17 -9.28 -11.96
N LEU A 114 15.00 -10.18 -10.98
CA LEU A 114 15.24 -11.61 -11.14
C LEU A 114 14.11 -12.36 -11.89
N ASN A 115 13.19 -11.68 -12.55
CA ASN A 115 12.07 -12.19 -13.35
C ASN A 115 12.12 -13.70 -13.64
N GLY A 116 11.76 -14.53 -12.66
CA GLY A 116 11.56 -15.94 -12.86
C GLY A 116 10.12 -16.18 -13.31
N ASN A 117 9.93 -16.88 -14.41
CA ASN A 117 8.64 -17.43 -14.77
C ASN A 117 8.24 -18.44 -13.68
N PHE A 118 7.42 -18.01 -12.74
CA PHE A 118 6.82 -18.93 -11.77
C PHE A 118 5.51 -19.46 -12.38
N GLU A 119 5.57 -20.64 -12.91
CA GLU A 119 4.38 -21.43 -13.14
C GLU A 119 3.85 -21.88 -11.78
N SER A 120 3.05 -21.05 -11.16
CA SER A 120 2.34 -21.41 -9.95
C SER A 120 0.88 -21.71 -10.30
N SER A 121 0.40 -22.86 -9.89
CA SER A 121 -1.03 -23.16 -9.97
C SER A 121 -1.80 -22.23 -9.05
N PHE A 122 -2.96 -21.77 -9.49
CA PHE A 122 -3.84 -20.90 -8.72
C PHE A 122 -4.17 -21.56 -7.37
N ASN A 123 -3.89 -20.84 -6.29
CA ASN A 123 -4.15 -21.32 -4.94
C ASN A 123 -5.53 -20.85 -4.48
N GLU A 124 -6.46 -21.78 -4.35
CA GLU A 124 -7.84 -21.50 -3.90
C GLU A 124 -8.00 -21.44 -2.38
N ASN A 125 -6.94 -21.75 -1.62
CA ASN A 125 -7.05 -21.85 -0.16
C ASN A 125 -7.28 -20.47 0.49
N PRO A 126 -8.42 -20.20 1.15
CA PRO A 126 -8.73 -18.94 1.79
C PRO A 126 -7.72 -18.51 2.86
N PHE A 127 -7.20 -19.46 3.64
CA PHE A 127 -6.22 -19.18 4.70
C PHE A 127 -4.96 -18.53 4.16
N PHE A 128 -4.57 -18.91 2.96
CA PHE A 128 -3.41 -18.34 2.31
C PHE A 128 -3.59 -16.82 2.05
N TYR A 129 -4.75 -16.41 1.56
CA TYR A 129 -5.07 -14.99 1.32
C TYR A 129 -5.15 -14.19 2.60
N ILE A 130 -5.66 -14.78 3.70
CA ILE A 130 -5.65 -14.14 5.02
C ILE A 130 -4.22 -13.87 5.50
N ILE A 131 -3.32 -14.86 5.38
CA ILE A 131 -1.92 -14.72 5.80
C ILE A 131 -1.21 -13.64 4.98
N ILE A 132 -1.35 -13.66 3.65
CA ILE A 132 -0.81 -12.59 2.78
C ILE A 132 -1.39 -11.24 3.21
N GLY A 133 -2.69 -11.15 3.45
CA GLY A 133 -3.36 -9.95 3.92
C GLY A 133 -2.74 -9.42 5.22
N ILE A 134 -2.57 -10.28 6.22
CA ILE A 134 -1.98 -9.92 7.52
C ILE A 134 -0.55 -9.42 7.35
N VAL A 135 0.32 -10.18 6.69
CA VAL A 135 1.73 -9.83 6.51
C VAL A 135 1.88 -8.50 5.75
N THR A 136 1.20 -8.38 4.60
CA THR A 136 1.26 -7.16 3.79
C THR A 136 0.54 -5.99 4.46
N GLY A 137 -0.49 -6.26 5.23
CA GLY A 137 -1.19 -5.28 6.06
C GLY A 137 -0.30 -4.72 7.17
N ILE A 138 0.45 -5.57 7.88
CA ILE A 138 1.42 -5.13 8.90
C ILE A 138 2.45 -4.19 8.27
N LEU A 139 3.05 -4.57 7.16
CA LEU A 139 4.03 -3.74 6.45
C LEU A 139 3.42 -2.44 5.94
N SER A 140 2.20 -2.50 5.41
CA SER A 140 1.43 -1.34 5.00
C SER A 140 1.16 -0.39 6.16
N GLY A 141 0.68 -0.93 7.27
CA GLY A 141 0.41 -0.18 8.49
C GLY A 141 1.68 0.42 9.10
N LEU A 142 2.78 -0.30 9.13
CA LEU A 142 4.07 0.20 9.63
C LEU A 142 4.59 1.36 8.79
N LEU A 143 4.67 1.18 7.48
CA LEU A 143 5.44 2.02 6.57
C LEU A 143 4.58 3.02 5.79
N GLY A 144 3.25 2.89 5.82
CA GLY A 144 2.35 3.77 5.08
C GLY A 144 2.43 3.62 3.56
N ILE A 145 2.77 2.42 3.07
CA ILE A 145 2.97 2.13 1.65
C ILE A 145 1.76 1.51 0.95
N GLY A 146 0.67 1.26 1.67
CA GLY A 146 -0.53 0.61 1.12
C GLY A 146 -0.42 -0.90 0.92
N GLY A 147 0.77 -1.49 1.08
CA GLY A 147 1.02 -2.93 1.00
C GLY A 147 1.14 -3.49 -0.42
N GLY A 148 0.79 -2.73 -1.45
CA GLY A 148 0.76 -3.20 -2.84
C GLY A 148 2.09 -3.76 -3.34
N ILE A 149 3.19 -3.07 -3.04
CA ILE A 149 4.53 -3.46 -3.49
C ILE A 149 4.95 -4.86 -3.00
N VAL A 150 4.48 -5.29 -1.84
CA VAL A 150 4.76 -6.63 -1.30
C VAL A 150 3.67 -7.62 -1.67
N ARG A 151 2.42 -7.15 -1.69
CA ARG A 151 1.25 -7.98 -1.95
C ARG A 151 1.24 -8.53 -3.37
N ILE A 152 1.55 -7.70 -4.37
CA ILE A 152 1.56 -8.11 -5.77
C ILE A 152 2.51 -9.30 -6.01
N PRO A 153 3.82 -9.23 -5.66
CA PRO A 153 4.71 -10.37 -5.82
C PRO A 153 4.24 -11.62 -5.06
N LEU A 154 3.70 -11.47 -3.86
CA LEU A 154 3.20 -12.61 -3.08
C LEU A 154 1.98 -13.28 -3.75
N LEU A 155 1.07 -12.49 -4.31
CA LEU A 155 -0.09 -13.01 -5.03
C LEU A 155 0.30 -13.71 -6.33
N ILE A 156 1.33 -13.22 -7.03
CA ILE A 156 1.84 -13.85 -8.25
C ILE A 156 2.56 -15.16 -7.91
N ILE A 157 3.52 -15.13 -6.98
CA ILE A 157 4.40 -16.26 -6.70
C ILE A 157 3.64 -17.41 -6.04
N PHE A 158 2.84 -17.07 -5.05
CA PHE A 158 2.21 -18.06 -4.18
C PHE A 158 0.71 -18.21 -4.44
N GLY A 159 0.07 -17.18 -5.00
CA GLY A 159 -1.34 -17.21 -5.36
C GLY A 159 -1.59 -17.67 -6.79
N GLY A 160 -0.56 -17.74 -7.63
CA GLY A 160 -0.70 -18.10 -9.05
C GLY A 160 -1.51 -17.11 -9.87
N LEU A 161 -1.66 -15.86 -9.38
CA LEU A 161 -2.41 -14.85 -10.10
C LEU A 161 -1.57 -14.21 -11.20
N GLU A 162 -2.21 -13.94 -12.33
CA GLU A 162 -1.62 -13.09 -13.36
C GLU A 162 -1.31 -11.69 -12.83
N ASN A 163 -0.26 -11.06 -13.36
CA ASN A 163 0.22 -9.77 -12.86
C ASN A 163 -0.89 -8.70 -12.79
N ILE A 164 -1.70 -8.61 -13.83
CA ILE A 164 -2.80 -7.63 -13.93
C ILE A 164 -3.89 -7.90 -12.88
N VAL A 165 -4.22 -9.18 -12.66
CA VAL A 165 -5.20 -9.58 -11.64
C VAL A 165 -4.66 -9.33 -10.24
N ALA A 166 -3.39 -9.67 -9.98
CA ALA A 166 -2.72 -9.41 -8.71
C ALA A 166 -2.67 -7.91 -8.36
N GLN A 167 -2.44 -7.04 -9.35
CA GLN A 167 -2.51 -5.60 -9.19
C GLN A 167 -3.90 -5.12 -8.81
N GLY A 168 -4.94 -5.57 -9.52
CA GLY A 168 -6.34 -5.24 -9.21
C GLY A 168 -6.75 -5.69 -7.79
N PHE A 169 -6.45 -6.92 -7.44
CA PHE A 169 -6.67 -7.46 -6.08
C PHE A 169 -5.94 -6.64 -5.02
N SER A 170 -4.69 -6.30 -5.30
CA SER A 170 -3.87 -5.52 -4.38
C SER A 170 -4.42 -4.13 -4.16
N LEU A 171 -4.83 -3.42 -5.22
CA LEU A 171 -5.39 -2.07 -5.12
C LEU A 171 -6.68 -2.04 -4.31
N ILE A 172 -7.60 -2.97 -4.60
CA ILE A 172 -8.88 -3.06 -3.88
C ILE A 172 -8.66 -3.38 -2.40
N ALA A 173 -7.79 -4.35 -2.09
CA ALA A 173 -7.48 -4.69 -0.70
C ALA A 173 -6.67 -3.59 0.01
N THR A 174 -6.00 -2.72 -0.73
CA THR A 174 -5.26 -1.58 -0.18
C THR A 174 -6.21 -0.52 0.39
N ILE A 175 -7.38 -0.30 -0.18
CA ILE A 175 -8.33 0.72 0.28
C ILE A 175 -8.66 0.54 1.76
N PRO A 176 -9.28 -0.57 2.21
CA PRO A 176 -9.63 -0.76 3.62
C PRO A 176 -8.39 -0.88 4.53
N THR A 177 -7.29 -1.45 4.03
CA THR A 177 -6.03 -1.52 4.78
C THR A 177 -5.47 -0.11 5.06
N ALA A 178 -5.44 0.76 4.05
CA ALA A 178 -4.96 2.13 4.17
C ALA A 178 -5.91 2.99 5.03
N MET A 179 -7.24 2.78 4.94
CA MET A 179 -8.21 3.43 5.82
C MET A 179 -7.92 3.11 7.29
N THR A 180 -7.72 1.84 7.60
CA THR A 180 -7.38 1.40 8.97
C THR A 180 -6.08 2.04 9.46
N ALA A 181 -5.06 2.08 8.61
CA ALA A 181 -3.78 2.69 8.92
C ALA A 181 -3.90 4.21 9.12
N ALA A 182 -4.60 4.91 8.23
CA ALA A 182 -4.81 6.35 8.30
C ALA A 182 -5.58 6.74 9.57
N VAL A 183 -6.70 6.08 9.85
CA VAL A 183 -7.52 6.34 11.04
C VAL A 183 -6.70 6.11 12.31
N THR A 184 -5.93 5.03 12.37
CA THR A 184 -5.13 4.71 13.57
C THR A 184 -4.00 5.73 13.80
N LYS A 185 -3.32 6.17 12.74
CA LYS A 185 -2.16 7.06 12.83
C LYS A 185 -2.51 8.54 12.95
N LEU A 186 -3.60 8.97 12.32
CA LEU A 186 -3.99 10.37 12.22
C LEU A 186 -5.10 10.77 13.20
N LYS A 187 -5.51 9.83 14.08
CA LYS A 187 -6.52 10.09 15.09
C LYS A 187 -6.21 11.35 15.91
N GLY A 188 -7.15 12.28 15.96
CA GLY A 188 -6.99 13.54 16.69
C GLY A 188 -6.22 14.64 15.96
N ASN A 189 -5.80 14.44 14.71
CA ASN A 189 -5.04 15.40 13.91
C ASN A 189 -5.73 15.74 12.58
N PRO A 190 -6.80 16.55 12.59
CA PRO A 190 -7.60 16.84 11.39
C PRO A 190 -6.79 17.52 10.27
N GLU A 191 -5.77 18.29 10.63
CA GLU A 191 -4.92 18.96 9.66
C GLU A 191 -4.06 17.98 8.85
N LEU A 192 -3.57 16.92 9.47
CA LEU A 192 -2.82 15.87 8.78
C LEU A 192 -3.74 15.04 7.87
N ILE A 193 -4.97 14.79 8.29
CA ILE A 193 -6.00 14.15 7.46
C ILE A 193 -6.25 15.00 6.22
N LYS A 194 -6.47 16.32 6.38
CA LYS A 194 -6.68 17.25 5.28
C LYS A 194 -5.51 17.26 4.29
N GLN A 195 -4.26 17.21 4.78
CA GLN A 195 -3.09 17.15 3.92
C GLN A 195 -3.03 15.86 3.10
N GLY A 196 -3.30 14.69 3.73
CA GLY A 196 -3.34 13.40 3.04
C GLY A 196 -4.46 13.34 2.00
N THR A 197 -5.64 13.85 2.33
CA THR A 197 -6.77 13.98 1.40
C THR A 197 -6.41 14.85 0.21
N TYR A 198 -5.76 15.99 0.46
CA TYR A 198 -5.34 16.90 -0.61
C TYR A 198 -4.35 16.24 -1.57
N ILE A 199 -3.35 15.53 -1.04
CA ILE A 199 -2.38 14.77 -1.86
C ILE A 199 -3.11 13.70 -2.68
N GLY A 200 -4.03 12.96 -2.06
CA GLY A 200 -4.73 11.88 -2.73
C GLY A 200 -5.70 12.34 -3.83
N LEU A 201 -6.29 13.52 -3.69
CA LEU A 201 -7.20 14.11 -4.70
C LEU A 201 -6.45 14.62 -5.94
N PHE A 202 -5.20 14.99 -5.80
CA PHE A 202 -4.35 15.42 -6.92
C PHE A 202 -3.47 14.30 -7.51
N GLY A 203 -3.50 13.14 -6.89
CA GLY A 203 -2.84 11.92 -7.38
C GLY A 203 -3.78 11.01 -8.13
#